data_ef0b9029f0b784b93b28b01817a19da5
#
_entry.id   ef0b9029f0b784b93b28b01817a19da5
#
_cell.length_a   1.000
_cell.length_b   1.000
_cell.length_c   1.000
_cell.angle_alpha   90.00
_cell.angle_beta   90.00
_cell.angle_gamma   90.00
#
_symmetry.space_group_name_H-M   'P 1'
#
loop_
_entity.id
_entity.type
_entity.pdbx_description
1 polymer ?
#
loop_
_entity_poly.entity_id
_entity_poly.type
_entity_poly.pdbx_seq_one_letter_code
_entity_poly.pdbx_strand_id
1 'polypeptide(L)'
;MRQLRGSLEERRDPLSQSVSRSGPYPRFLFWFVVLFLALLNVWAHRNEVAPDSISYIEIGWATARGGLQQLVNAYWSPLYPFLLSLVFLFFHPAVQWDFTAAHLLNFVIYIASFASFELFQKELNLQREAAGEVAGKYLPVSPRTMWVWGGVFFLWASYFWLGPVWVTPDLCVAGLVYLATALLFRIRAGRGNWLVFVGLGVLLGLGYLAKAAMFPLAFVFLFSSFCLGRIAGASYLAAALRTLIATMLFAGISLPLILALSTAKGRPTFGDSGRINYAEFVNRATRFVHWQGEPAGTGAPLHATRKIFSDPDVFAFSSPVPGSYPPWYDPSYWYDGAQPHFSVKAQAWALYRAANMYLKIFSKSGALWVVLVAILVVRRKLLGWGRSSSGAWLVFLPSLAALAMYSLVHIEFRYFAPFPLMLVMWLLSRMKIATGAGPLLVRRFHFVILLAPTLAIAWGGGRDLYDVVRNKPYEPWVVAQQLQEMRISPGTDVGYIGTGLDAYWAHLAGVRIIVEIPDEQQSRFIGSDTPRRQQVLALFSSVGAQAIVTKSAAAANSLDGWRPIPGTHHFVWQQQWLIAAPEKK
;
A
#
# COMPACT_ATOMS: atom_id res chain seq x y z
N MET A 1 -65.94 0.13 2.39
CA MET A 1 -64.52 0.14 2.07
C MET A 1 -63.73 1.43 2.45
N ARG A 2 -64.33 2.52 2.89
CA ARG A 2 -63.64 3.75 3.35
C ARG A 2 -63.30 3.76 4.85
N GLN A 3 -63.93 2.97 5.69
CA GLN A 3 -63.67 2.92 7.13
C GLN A 3 -62.55 1.97 7.53
N LEU A 4 -62.09 1.05 6.67
CA LEU A 4 -60.96 0.16 6.94
C LEU A 4 -59.57 0.75 6.57
N ARG A 5 -59.52 1.91 5.87
CA ARG A 5 -58.25 2.62 5.60
C ARG A 5 -57.82 3.54 6.73
N GLY A 6 -58.73 4.04 7.57
CA GLY A 6 -58.41 4.94 8.68
C GLY A 6 -57.74 4.26 9.90
N SER A 7 -57.93 2.94 10.09
CA SER A 7 -57.44 2.24 11.26
C SER A 7 -56.01 1.63 11.10
N LEU A 8 -55.44 1.68 9.89
CA LEU A 8 -54.10 1.23 9.59
C LEU A 8 -53.05 2.36 9.59
N GLU A 9 -53.47 3.60 9.55
CA GLU A 9 -52.59 4.76 9.64
C GLU A 9 -52.24 5.19 11.08
N GLU A 10 -53.08 4.79 12.06
CA GLU A 10 -52.93 5.22 13.46
C GLU A 10 -52.01 4.34 14.32
N ARG A 11 -51.42 3.26 13.76
CA ARG A 11 -50.38 2.44 14.43
C ARG A 11 -49.00 2.60 13.83
N ARG A 12 -48.62 3.79 13.39
CA ARG A 12 -47.21 4.10 13.17
C ARG A 12 -46.60 4.44 14.52
N ASP A 13 -45.82 3.48 15.04
CA ASP A 13 -45.05 3.55 16.27
C ASP A 13 -44.34 4.91 16.39
N PRO A 14 -44.55 5.72 17.47
CA PRO A 14 -43.82 6.97 17.68
C PRO A 14 -42.31 6.84 17.60
N LEU A 15 -41.76 5.62 17.84
CA LEU A 15 -40.37 5.32 17.69
C LEU A 15 -39.87 5.28 16.23
N SER A 16 -40.78 5.04 15.26
CA SER A 16 -40.41 5.05 13.84
C SER A 16 -40.29 6.46 13.26
N GLN A 17 -40.99 7.44 13.82
CA GLN A 17 -40.91 8.83 13.41
C GLN A 17 -39.74 9.61 14.00
N SER A 18 -39.17 9.18 15.14
CA SER A 18 -37.99 9.81 15.74
C SER A 18 -36.67 9.46 15.04
N VAL A 19 -36.66 8.39 14.24
CA VAL A 19 -35.45 7.89 13.54
C VAL A 19 -35.17 8.64 12.23
N SER A 20 -36.17 9.33 11.64
CA SER A 20 -36.04 10.00 10.32
C SER A 20 -35.53 11.45 10.36
N ARG A 21 -35.31 12.03 11.54
CA ARG A 21 -34.89 13.44 11.70
C ARG A 21 -33.56 13.64 12.39
N SER A 22 -32.55 12.80 12.14
CA SER A 22 -31.19 13.18 12.50
C SER A 22 -30.61 14.05 11.37
N GLY A 23 -30.50 15.35 11.62
CA GLY A 23 -29.94 16.32 10.69
C GLY A 23 -28.49 15.97 10.25
N PRO A 24 -27.91 16.69 9.29
CA PRO A 24 -26.60 16.44 8.68
C PRO A 24 -25.42 16.52 9.68
N TYR A 25 -25.63 17.13 10.85
CA TYR A 25 -24.59 17.39 11.86
C TYR A 25 -23.76 16.17 12.32
N PRO A 26 -24.34 14.97 12.59
CA PRO A 26 -23.52 13.85 13.08
C PRO A 26 -22.57 13.32 12.00
N ARG A 27 -22.96 13.40 10.71
CA ARG A 27 -22.11 12.95 9.60
C ARG A 27 -20.98 13.94 9.34
N PHE A 28 -21.27 15.22 9.38
CA PHE A 28 -20.25 16.28 9.23
C PHE A 28 -19.21 16.20 10.35
N LEU A 29 -19.63 16.06 11.60
CA LEU A 29 -18.72 15.93 12.74
C LEU A 29 -17.83 14.68 12.59
N PHE A 30 -18.39 13.56 12.13
CA PHE A 30 -17.62 12.35 11.93
C PHE A 30 -16.56 12.54 10.81
N TRP A 31 -16.93 13.14 9.68
CA TRP A 31 -15.99 13.50 8.63
C TRP A 31 -14.89 14.43 9.15
N PHE A 32 -15.25 15.42 9.95
CA PHE A 32 -14.28 16.33 10.57
C PHE A 32 -13.26 15.55 11.42
N VAL A 33 -13.71 14.62 12.27
CA VAL A 33 -12.82 13.78 13.08
C VAL A 33 -11.91 12.92 12.20
N VAL A 34 -12.45 12.28 11.15
CA VAL A 34 -11.68 11.47 10.20
C VAL A 34 -10.59 12.29 9.53
N LEU A 35 -10.94 13.47 9.02
CA LEU A 35 -10.00 14.34 8.32
C LEU A 35 -8.95 14.94 9.28
N PHE A 36 -9.38 15.34 10.47
CA PHE A 36 -8.47 15.86 11.49
C PHE A 36 -7.42 14.82 11.89
N LEU A 37 -7.85 13.60 12.20
CA LEU A 37 -6.93 12.52 12.57
C LEU A 37 -6.02 12.12 11.42
N ALA A 38 -6.52 12.08 10.18
CA ALA A 38 -5.71 11.79 9.02
C ALA A 38 -4.66 12.89 8.75
N LEU A 39 -5.04 14.17 8.90
CA LEU A 39 -4.12 15.29 8.74
C LEU A 39 -3.08 15.32 9.86
N LEU A 40 -3.48 15.03 11.10
CA LEU A 40 -2.57 14.91 12.24
C LEU A 40 -1.53 13.79 11.98
N ASN A 41 -1.98 12.61 11.50
CA ASN A 41 -1.11 11.50 11.16
C ASN A 41 -0.13 11.85 10.02
N VAL A 42 -0.62 12.49 8.94
CA VAL A 42 0.22 13.00 7.85
C VAL A 42 1.28 13.97 8.35
N TRP A 43 0.89 14.92 9.23
CA TRP A 43 1.81 15.93 9.74
C TRP A 43 2.83 15.37 10.72
N ALA A 44 2.43 14.41 11.55
CA ALA A 44 3.33 13.72 12.48
C ALA A 44 4.44 12.97 11.73
N HIS A 45 4.08 12.31 10.61
CA HIS A 45 4.97 11.46 9.82
C HIS A 45 5.46 12.11 8.51
N ARG A 46 5.32 13.43 8.35
CA ARG A 46 5.58 14.16 7.08
C ARG A 46 6.97 13.97 6.48
N ASN A 47 7.93 13.56 7.29
CA ASN A 47 9.31 13.29 6.87
C ASN A 47 9.63 11.78 6.79
N GLU A 48 8.74 10.90 7.24
CA GLU A 48 8.97 9.46 7.25
C GLU A 48 8.54 8.85 5.92
N VAL A 49 9.41 8.07 5.32
CA VAL A 49 9.14 7.36 4.07
C VAL A 49 9.66 5.93 4.15
N ALA A 50 9.10 5.05 3.33
CA ALA A 50 9.61 3.71 3.11
C ALA A 50 10.52 3.70 1.85
N PRO A 51 11.35 2.68 1.65
CA PRO A 51 12.18 2.55 0.45
C PRO A 51 11.39 2.73 -0.86
N ASP A 52 10.23 2.07 -1.00
CA ASP A 52 9.34 2.20 -2.16
C ASP A 52 8.94 3.65 -2.45
N SER A 53 8.79 4.46 -1.41
CA SER A 53 8.37 5.85 -1.52
C SER A 53 9.34 6.70 -2.31
N ILE A 54 10.65 6.47 -2.12
CA ILE A 54 11.71 7.19 -2.85
C ILE A 54 11.58 6.91 -4.34
N SER A 55 11.38 5.65 -4.74
CA SER A 55 11.21 5.29 -6.15
C SER A 55 10.02 6.01 -6.79
N TYR A 56 8.88 6.05 -6.11
CA TYR A 56 7.71 6.77 -6.61
C TYR A 56 7.93 8.29 -6.70
N ILE A 57 8.61 8.89 -5.72
CA ILE A 57 8.94 10.32 -5.70
C ILE A 57 9.89 10.65 -6.85
N GLU A 58 10.94 9.85 -7.03
CA GLU A 58 11.94 10.08 -8.09
C GLU A 58 11.37 9.88 -9.49
N ILE A 59 10.53 8.84 -9.71
CA ILE A 59 9.81 8.67 -10.98
C ILE A 59 8.84 9.82 -11.19
N GLY A 60 8.17 10.31 -10.13
CA GLY A 60 7.32 11.50 -10.17
C GLY A 60 8.09 12.74 -10.64
N TRP A 61 9.27 13.02 -10.08
CA TRP A 61 10.14 14.11 -10.50
C TRP A 61 10.68 13.91 -11.92
N ALA A 62 11.12 12.70 -12.27
CA ALA A 62 11.57 12.38 -13.60
C ALA A 62 10.45 12.62 -14.63
N THR A 63 9.20 12.25 -14.30
CA THR A 63 8.04 12.48 -15.16
C THR A 63 7.72 13.97 -15.29
N ALA A 64 7.77 14.75 -14.21
CA ALA A 64 7.52 16.18 -14.24
C ALA A 64 8.54 16.93 -15.12
N ARG A 65 9.79 16.46 -15.18
CA ARG A 65 10.88 17.09 -15.96
C ARG A 65 11.02 16.53 -17.37
N GLY A 66 10.87 15.21 -17.52
CA GLY A 66 11.20 14.47 -18.73
C GLY A 66 10.01 13.90 -19.50
N GLY A 67 8.77 14.06 -18.99
CA GLY A 67 7.55 13.61 -19.65
C GLY A 67 7.12 12.18 -19.32
N LEU A 68 6.00 11.76 -19.92
CA LEU A 68 5.28 10.53 -19.58
C LEU A 68 6.06 9.23 -19.86
N GLN A 69 7.08 9.24 -20.70
CA GLN A 69 7.91 8.07 -20.96
C GLN A 69 8.62 7.56 -19.70
N GLN A 70 8.85 8.42 -18.70
CA GLN A 70 9.45 8.04 -17.43
C GLN A 70 8.53 7.13 -16.57
N LEU A 71 7.25 7.07 -16.91
CA LEU A 71 6.27 6.19 -16.26
C LEU A 71 6.34 4.72 -16.75
N VAL A 72 7.10 4.44 -17.83
CA VAL A 72 7.27 3.07 -18.35
C VAL A 72 8.30 2.33 -17.50
N ASN A 73 7.84 1.82 -16.37
CA ASN A 73 8.63 1.04 -15.42
C ASN A 73 7.92 -0.30 -15.18
N ALA A 74 8.62 -1.42 -15.37
CA ALA A 74 7.99 -2.74 -15.28
C ALA A 74 7.79 -3.22 -13.83
N TYR A 75 8.40 -2.56 -12.85
CA TYR A 75 8.22 -2.88 -11.43
C TYR A 75 7.22 -1.93 -10.74
N TRP A 76 7.37 -0.62 -10.95
CA TRP A 76 6.56 0.43 -10.34
C TRP A 76 5.42 0.86 -11.26
N SER A 77 4.18 0.71 -10.81
CA SER A 77 2.99 1.08 -11.60
C SER A 77 2.82 2.60 -11.73
N PRO A 78 2.34 3.11 -12.88
CA PRO A 78 2.48 4.53 -13.27
C PRO A 78 1.50 5.50 -12.61
N LEU A 79 0.32 5.08 -12.11
CA LEU A 79 -0.71 6.03 -11.67
C LEU A 79 -0.23 6.89 -10.50
N TYR A 80 0.42 6.29 -9.50
CA TYR A 80 0.83 7.04 -8.32
C TYR A 80 1.96 8.03 -8.60
N PRO A 81 3.08 7.65 -9.28
CA PRO A 81 4.10 8.63 -9.67
C PRO A 81 3.57 9.67 -10.67
N PHE A 82 2.57 9.36 -11.51
CA PHE A 82 1.89 10.36 -12.31
C PHE A 82 1.18 11.42 -11.44
N LEU A 83 0.44 11.00 -10.41
CA LEU A 83 -0.18 11.94 -9.47
C LEU A 83 0.85 12.78 -8.73
N LEU A 84 1.98 12.17 -8.30
CA LEU A 84 3.10 12.91 -7.72
C LEU A 84 3.70 13.91 -8.71
N SER A 85 3.84 13.54 -9.99
CA SER A 85 4.38 14.45 -11.02
C SER A 85 3.52 15.69 -11.21
N LEU A 86 2.19 15.57 -11.08
CA LEU A 86 1.28 16.72 -11.09
C LEU A 86 1.54 17.64 -9.88
N VAL A 87 1.69 17.06 -8.68
CA VAL A 87 2.02 17.86 -7.47
C VAL A 87 3.33 18.60 -7.67
N PHE A 88 4.36 17.94 -8.17
CA PHE A 88 5.67 18.54 -8.39
C PHE A 88 5.66 19.59 -9.49
N LEU A 89 4.89 19.35 -10.55
CA LEU A 89 4.74 20.30 -11.66
C LEU A 89 4.01 21.59 -11.24
N PHE A 90 2.98 21.49 -10.39
CA PHE A 90 2.20 22.66 -9.98
C PHE A 90 2.80 23.42 -8.80
N PHE A 91 3.39 22.73 -7.84
CA PHE A 91 3.86 23.36 -6.59
C PHE A 91 5.36 23.57 -6.52
N HIS A 92 6.16 22.89 -7.37
CA HIS A 92 7.63 23.00 -7.42
C HIS A 92 8.27 23.00 -6.01
N PRO A 93 7.97 22.02 -5.12
CA PRO A 93 8.50 22.04 -3.79
C PRO A 93 10.04 22.01 -3.80
N ALA A 94 10.67 22.68 -2.84
CA ALA A 94 12.09 22.45 -2.59
C ALA A 94 12.27 21.01 -2.07
N VAL A 95 13.41 20.37 -2.35
CA VAL A 95 13.68 18.94 -2.08
C VAL A 95 13.39 18.53 -0.62
N GLN A 96 13.59 19.41 0.33
CA GLN A 96 13.26 19.21 1.76
C GLN A 96 11.77 18.99 2.02
N TRP A 97 10.89 19.39 1.09
CA TRP A 97 9.44 19.28 1.19
C TRP A 97 8.86 18.16 0.32
N ASP A 98 9.71 17.40 -0.40
CA ASP A 98 9.24 16.33 -1.31
C ASP A 98 8.42 15.28 -0.56
N PHE A 99 8.90 14.85 0.60
CA PHE A 99 8.18 13.87 1.42
C PHE A 99 6.87 14.43 1.96
N THR A 100 6.89 15.67 2.45
CA THR A 100 5.67 16.36 2.91
C THR A 100 4.66 16.52 1.77
N ALA A 101 5.09 16.89 0.57
CA ALA A 101 4.22 17.02 -0.60
C ALA A 101 3.59 15.67 -0.99
N ALA A 102 4.35 14.59 -0.94
CA ALA A 102 3.85 13.24 -1.18
C ALA A 102 2.82 12.81 -0.13
N HIS A 103 3.04 13.12 1.15
CA HIS A 103 2.07 12.87 2.22
C HIS A 103 0.79 13.70 2.07
N LEU A 104 0.88 14.94 1.61
CA LEU A 104 -0.31 15.77 1.33
C LEU A 104 -1.12 15.21 0.15
N LEU A 105 -0.47 14.69 -0.88
CA LEU A 105 -1.16 13.92 -1.93
C LEU A 105 -1.88 12.71 -1.34
N ASN A 106 -1.21 11.95 -0.47
CA ASN A 106 -1.82 10.81 0.21
C ASN A 106 -3.03 11.21 1.07
N PHE A 107 -3.00 12.38 1.69
CA PHE A 107 -4.17 12.90 2.39
C PHE A 107 -5.38 13.12 1.45
N VAL A 108 -5.14 13.67 0.26
CA VAL A 108 -6.21 13.82 -0.76
C VAL A 108 -6.73 12.46 -1.22
N ILE A 109 -5.83 11.50 -1.49
CA ILE A 109 -6.19 10.13 -1.86
C ILE A 109 -6.95 9.44 -0.73
N TYR A 110 -6.59 9.68 0.53
CA TYR A 110 -7.29 9.16 1.70
C TYR A 110 -8.73 9.67 1.78
N ILE A 111 -8.96 10.96 1.53
CA ILE A 111 -10.32 11.53 1.43
C ILE A 111 -11.13 10.80 0.37
N ALA A 112 -10.57 10.61 -0.84
CA ALA A 112 -11.22 9.90 -1.93
C ALA A 112 -11.48 8.42 -1.58
N SER A 113 -10.54 7.75 -0.91
CA SER A 113 -10.67 6.37 -0.47
C SER A 113 -11.76 6.22 0.60
N PHE A 114 -11.85 7.15 1.57
CA PHE A 114 -12.91 7.14 2.57
C PHE A 114 -14.29 7.39 1.95
N ALA A 115 -14.42 8.35 1.03
CA ALA A 115 -15.66 8.57 0.29
C ALA A 115 -16.07 7.33 -0.53
N SER A 116 -15.12 6.64 -1.13
CA SER A 116 -15.33 5.38 -1.85
C SER A 116 -15.83 4.27 -0.92
N PHE A 117 -15.25 4.18 0.28
CA PHE A 117 -15.71 3.25 1.31
C PHE A 117 -17.12 3.55 1.82
N GLU A 118 -17.48 4.83 1.97
CA GLU A 118 -18.87 5.21 2.30
C GLU A 118 -19.86 4.79 1.21
N LEU A 119 -19.49 4.92 -0.07
CA LEU A 119 -20.32 4.43 -1.18
C LEU A 119 -20.48 2.91 -1.15
N PHE A 120 -19.40 2.17 -0.86
CA PHE A 120 -19.47 0.73 -0.63
C PHE A 120 -20.43 0.39 0.53
N GLN A 121 -20.32 1.07 1.68
CA GLN A 121 -21.22 0.86 2.83
C GLN A 121 -22.68 1.18 2.49
N LYS A 122 -22.93 2.25 1.75
CA LYS A 122 -24.28 2.63 1.29
C LYS A 122 -24.89 1.50 0.48
N GLU A 123 -24.16 0.97 -0.52
CA GLU A 123 -24.66 -0.11 -1.37
C GLU A 123 -24.85 -1.42 -0.59
N LEU A 124 -23.98 -1.72 0.36
CA LEU A 124 -24.11 -2.84 1.27
C LEU A 124 -25.38 -2.73 2.13
N ASN A 125 -25.69 -1.55 2.67
CA ASN A 125 -26.92 -1.30 3.45
C ASN A 125 -28.18 -1.42 2.59
N LEU A 126 -28.19 -0.84 1.38
CA LEU A 126 -29.33 -0.98 0.44
C LEU A 126 -29.63 -2.44 0.09
N GLN A 127 -28.60 -3.28 -0.04
CA GLN A 127 -28.79 -4.73 -0.26
C GLN A 127 -29.42 -5.44 0.94
N ARG A 128 -29.13 -5.00 2.15
CA ARG A 128 -29.71 -5.55 3.39
C ARG A 128 -31.19 -5.20 3.52
N GLU A 129 -31.54 -3.95 3.22
CA GLU A 129 -32.92 -3.46 3.23
C GLU A 129 -33.78 -4.18 2.19
N ALA A 130 -33.25 -4.36 0.95
CA ALA A 130 -33.93 -5.09 -0.11
C ALA A 130 -34.13 -6.58 0.16
N ALA A 131 -33.31 -7.19 1.03
CA ALA A 131 -33.47 -8.61 1.42
C ALA A 131 -34.71 -8.89 2.29
N GLY A 132 -35.47 -7.88 2.63
CA GLY A 132 -36.76 -7.91 3.29
C GLY A 132 -36.66 -8.19 4.80
N GLU A 133 -37.47 -7.48 5.56
CA GLU A 133 -37.79 -7.82 6.94
C GLU A 133 -38.77 -8.99 6.94
N VAL A 134 -38.26 -10.20 7.09
CA VAL A 134 -39.12 -11.27 7.60
C VAL A 134 -39.44 -10.89 9.04
N ALA A 135 -40.67 -10.48 9.31
CA ALA A 135 -41.20 -10.27 10.66
C ALA A 135 -40.86 -11.49 11.49
N GLY A 136 -39.89 -11.37 12.39
CA GLY A 136 -39.33 -12.49 13.12
C GLY A 136 -38.68 -12.07 14.41
N LYS A 137 -38.18 -13.07 15.15
CA LYS A 137 -37.50 -12.93 16.43
C LYS A 137 -36.25 -12.03 16.41
N TYR A 138 -35.76 -11.66 15.25
CA TYR A 138 -34.51 -10.89 15.07
C TYR A 138 -34.65 -9.77 14.02
N LEU A 139 -34.20 -8.57 14.35
CA LEU A 139 -34.14 -7.40 13.48
C LEU A 139 -32.70 -7.13 12.99
N PRO A 140 -32.51 -6.63 11.75
CA PRO A 140 -31.20 -6.23 11.27
C PRO A 140 -30.66 -5.03 12.07
N VAL A 141 -29.34 -4.94 12.20
CA VAL A 141 -28.67 -3.76 12.76
C VAL A 141 -29.02 -2.53 11.93
N SER A 142 -29.32 -1.38 12.54
CA SER A 142 -29.75 -0.20 11.80
C SER A 142 -28.68 0.28 10.79
N PRO A 143 -29.08 0.87 9.63
CA PRO A 143 -28.14 1.44 8.64
C PRO A 143 -27.20 2.48 9.24
N ARG A 144 -27.70 3.29 10.18
CA ARG A 144 -26.90 4.28 10.92
C ARG A 144 -25.83 3.62 11.78
N THR A 145 -26.17 2.57 12.51
CA THR A 145 -25.21 1.82 13.33
C THR A 145 -24.13 1.18 12.47
N MET A 146 -24.53 0.58 11.33
CA MET A 146 -23.57 0.00 10.37
C MET A 146 -22.63 1.06 9.79
N TRP A 147 -23.15 2.25 9.51
CA TRP A 147 -22.34 3.37 9.03
C TRP A 147 -21.30 3.80 10.09
N VAL A 148 -21.69 3.93 11.38
CA VAL A 148 -20.77 4.27 12.47
C VAL A 148 -19.71 3.17 12.64
N TRP A 149 -20.13 1.89 12.68
CA TRP A 149 -19.18 0.79 12.79
C TRP A 149 -18.15 0.81 11.66
N GLY A 150 -18.62 0.94 10.43
CA GLY A 150 -17.73 0.95 9.28
C GLY A 150 -16.77 2.13 9.29
N GLY A 151 -17.22 3.32 9.63
CA GLY A 151 -16.35 4.49 9.76
C GLY A 151 -15.27 4.31 10.83
N VAL A 152 -15.63 3.76 12.00
CA VAL A 152 -14.66 3.47 13.06
C VAL A 152 -13.69 2.35 12.65
N PHE A 153 -14.16 1.29 11.97
CA PHE A 153 -13.27 0.24 11.46
C PHE A 153 -12.36 0.74 10.33
N PHE A 154 -12.85 1.64 9.46
CA PHE A 154 -12.01 2.28 8.44
C PHE A 154 -10.90 3.12 9.08
N LEU A 155 -11.22 3.96 10.07
CA LEU A 155 -10.24 4.74 10.83
C LEU A 155 -9.23 3.83 11.53
N TRP A 156 -9.71 2.77 12.20
CA TRP A 156 -8.83 1.82 12.84
C TRP A 156 -7.89 1.15 11.83
N ALA A 157 -8.41 0.69 10.68
CA ALA A 157 -7.59 0.12 9.62
C ALA A 157 -6.57 1.13 9.06
N SER A 158 -6.91 2.42 9.03
CA SER A 158 -6.01 3.49 8.60
C SER A 158 -4.80 3.64 9.51
N TYR A 159 -4.94 3.43 10.81
CA TYR A 159 -3.83 3.50 11.75
C TYR A 159 -2.97 2.23 11.79
N PHE A 160 -3.57 1.05 11.54
CA PHE A 160 -2.92 -0.21 11.82
C PHE A 160 -2.59 -1.03 10.58
N TRP A 161 -3.25 -0.79 9.45
CA TRP A 161 -3.05 -1.53 8.21
C TRP A 161 -2.64 -0.65 7.04
N LEU A 162 -3.43 0.37 6.70
CA LEU A 162 -3.23 1.18 5.51
C LEU A 162 -3.72 2.62 5.71
N GLY A 163 -2.81 3.51 6.07
CA GLY A 163 -3.07 4.92 6.28
C GLY A 163 -2.34 5.85 5.31
N PRO A 164 -2.56 7.16 5.44
CA PRO A 164 -1.93 8.16 4.58
C PRO A 164 -0.42 8.30 4.81
N VAL A 165 0.13 7.68 5.84
CA VAL A 165 1.57 7.66 6.13
C VAL A 165 2.38 6.86 5.10
N TRP A 166 1.75 5.91 4.43
CA TRP A 166 2.40 5.11 3.40
C TRP A 166 2.40 5.83 2.05
N VAL A 167 3.53 6.39 1.65
CA VAL A 167 3.72 7.07 0.34
C VAL A 167 3.84 6.00 -0.76
N THR A 168 2.70 5.34 -1.05
CA THR A 168 2.57 4.21 -1.99
C THR A 168 1.17 4.22 -2.64
N PRO A 169 0.96 3.49 -3.76
CA PRO A 169 -0.33 3.46 -4.47
C PRO A 169 -1.45 2.71 -3.73
N ASP A 170 -1.16 2.09 -2.58
CA ASP A 170 -2.08 1.14 -1.94
C ASP A 170 -3.40 1.80 -1.50
N LEU A 171 -3.39 3.08 -1.10
CA LEU A 171 -4.62 3.85 -0.84
C LEU A 171 -5.44 4.10 -2.11
N CYS A 172 -4.80 4.34 -3.27
CA CYS A 172 -5.49 4.44 -4.55
C CYS A 172 -6.19 3.12 -4.87
N VAL A 173 -5.47 2.00 -4.73
CA VAL A 173 -6.03 0.65 -4.94
C VAL A 173 -7.22 0.41 -4.03
N ALA A 174 -7.11 0.75 -2.73
CA ALA A 174 -8.20 0.58 -1.78
C ALA A 174 -9.47 1.33 -2.21
N GLY A 175 -9.35 2.61 -2.56
CA GLY A 175 -10.47 3.43 -3.04
C GLY A 175 -11.12 2.84 -4.29
N LEU A 176 -10.30 2.44 -5.28
CA LEU A 176 -10.80 1.85 -6.53
C LEU A 176 -11.50 0.50 -6.29
N VAL A 177 -10.98 -0.34 -5.39
CA VAL A 177 -11.58 -1.62 -5.01
C VAL A 177 -12.92 -1.42 -4.27
N TYR A 178 -13.02 -0.44 -3.38
CA TYR A 178 -14.29 -0.10 -2.72
C TYR A 178 -15.34 0.34 -3.73
N LEU A 179 -15.00 1.21 -4.68
CA LEU A 179 -15.89 1.65 -5.74
C LEU A 179 -16.30 0.49 -6.65
N ALA A 180 -15.35 -0.33 -7.13
CA ALA A 180 -15.64 -1.48 -7.97
C ALA A 180 -16.60 -2.46 -7.27
N THR A 181 -16.39 -2.71 -5.97
CA THR A 181 -17.28 -3.57 -5.17
C THR A 181 -18.67 -2.93 -4.98
N ALA A 182 -18.75 -1.61 -4.80
CA ALA A 182 -20.03 -0.90 -4.78
C ALA A 182 -20.81 -1.06 -6.10
N LEU A 183 -20.11 -1.03 -7.25
CA LEU A 183 -20.73 -1.28 -8.55
C LEU A 183 -21.21 -2.73 -8.70
N LEU A 184 -20.47 -3.73 -8.17
CA LEU A 184 -20.96 -5.11 -8.13
C LEU A 184 -22.25 -5.24 -7.32
N PHE A 185 -22.40 -4.51 -6.22
CA PHE A 185 -23.67 -4.46 -5.48
C PHE A 185 -24.81 -3.87 -6.32
N ARG A 186 -24.55 -2.82 -7.09
CA ARG A 186 -25.56 -2.22 -8.00
C ARG A 186 -25.99 -3.21 -9.08
N ILE A 187 -25.02 -3.92 -9.69
CA ILE A 187 -25.32 -4.95 -10.70
C ILE A 187 -26.22 -6.02 -10.09
N ARG A 188 -25.84 -6.54 -8.91
CA ARG A 188 -26.60 -7.56 -8.21
C ARG A 188 -28.03 -7.13 -7.85
N ALA A 189 -28.24 -5.84 -7.54
CA ALA A 189 -29.56 -5.26 -7.23
C ALA A 189 -30.44 -5.03 -8.48
N GLY A 190 -30.02 -5.45 -9.67
CA GLY A 190 -30.72 -5.14 -10.92
C GLY A 190 -30.58 -3.68 -11.38
N ARG A 191 -29.77 -2.87 -10.70
CA ARG A 191 -29.48 -1.48 -11.03
C ARG A 191 -28.25 -1.31 -11.93
N GLY A 192 -27.78 -2.40 -12.55
CA GLY A 192 -26.63 -2.48 -13.45
C GLY A 192 -27.00 -2.03 -14.86
N ASN A 193 -27.08 -0.71 -15.11
CA ASN A 193 -27.17 -0.16 -16.46
C ASN A 193 -25.78 -0.12 -17.14
N TRP A 194 -25.70 0.27 -18.41
CA TRP A 194 -24.45 0.32 -19.16
C TRP A 194 -23.41 1.27 -18.53
N LEU A 195 -23.80 2.37 -17.90
CA LEU A 195 -22.90 3.30 -17.21
C LEU A 195 -22.19 2.65 -16.01
N VAL A 196 -22.86 1.73 -15.31
CA VAL A 196 -22.26 0.98 -14.20
C VAL A 196 -21.13 0.09 -14.72
N PHE A 197 -21.30 -0.54 -15.89
CA PHE A 197 -20.25 -1.37 -16.51
C PHE A 197 -19.13 -0.52 -17.12
N VAL A 198 -19.44 0.66 -17.68
CA VAL A 198 -18.44 1.66 -18.08
C VAL A 198 -17.58 2.05 -16.87
N GLY A 199 -18.22 2.45 -15.78
CA GLY A 199 -17.52 2.79 -14.53
C GLY A 199 -16.66 1.64 -14.01
N LEU A 200 -17.19 0.40 -14.05
CA LEU A 200 -16.40 -0.77 -13.63
C LEU A 200 -15.14 -0.94 -14.48
N GLY A 201 -15.25 -0.88 -15.81
CA GLY A 201 -14.10 -1.02 -16.71
C GLY A 201 -13.05 0.06 -16.48
N VAL A 202 -13.48 1.32 -16.30
CA VAL A 202 -12.57 2.45 -15.98
C VAL A 202 -11.86 2.21 -14.64
N LEU A 203 -12.59 1.83 -13.59
CA LEU A 203 -12.00 1.57 -12.27
C LEU A 203 -10.99 0.42 -12.30
N LEU A 204 -11.26 -0.64 -13.06
CA LEU A 204 -10.33 -1.77 -13.20
C LEU A 204 -9.07 -1.37 -13.99
N GLY A 205 -9.21 -0.56 -15.05
CA GLY A 205 -8.07 -0.02 -15.79
C GLY A 205 -7.19 0.89 -14.93
N LEU A 206 -7.78 1.83 -14.21
CA LEU A 206 -7.07 2.67 -13.24
C LEU A 206 -6.44 1.85 -12.11
N GLY A 207 -7.13 0.78 -11.67
CA GLY A 207 -6.60 -0.17 -10.69
C GLY A 207 -5.30 -0.84 -11.18
N TYR A 208 -5.25 -1.29 -12.42
CA TYR A 208 -4.03 -1.82 -13.02
C TYR A 208 -2.92 -0.76 -13.12
N LEU A 209 -3.26 0.45 -13.55
CA LEU A 209 -2.28 1.56 -13.56
C LEU A 209 -1.79 1.95 -12.17
N ALA A 210 -2.60 1.70 -11.11
CA ALA A 210 -2.17 1.89 -9.73
C ALA A 210 -1.27 0.76 -9.22
N LYS A 211 -1.58 -0.50 -9.57
CA LYS A 211 -0.80 -1.66 -9.12
C LYS A 211 -0.97 -2.84 -10.08
N ALA A 212 0.13 -3.42 -10.57
CA ALA A 212 0.11 -4.53 -11.52
C ALA A 212 -0.69 -5.75 -11.02
N ALA A 213 -0.76 -5.98 -9.70
CA ALA A 213 -1.57 -7.03 -9.09
C ALA A 213 -3.08 -6.91 -9.39
N MET A 214 -3.57 -5.72 -9.74
CA MET A 214 -4.95 -5.50 -10.15
C MET A 214 -5.27 -6.04 -11.54
N PHE A 215 -4.26 -6.32 -12.39
CA PHE A 215 -4.49 -6.88 -13.73
C PHE A 215 -5.17 -8.27 -13.67
N PRO A 216 -4.61 -9.30 -13.01
CA PRO A 216 -5.30 -10.58 -12.87
C PRO A 216 -6.59 -10.45 -12.04
N LEU A 217 -6.64 -9.58 -11.06
CA LEU A 217 -7.82 -9.39 -10.22
C LEU A 217 -8.99 -8.76 -11.01
N ALA A 218 -8.72 -7.95 -12.03
CA ALA A 218 -9.75 -7.36 -12.90
C ALA A 218 -10.62 -8.44 -13.57
N PHE A 219 -10.04 -9.55 -13.99
CA PHE A 219 -10.80 -10.65 -14.58
C PHE A 219 -11.77 -11.31 -13.60
N VAL A 220 -11.42 -11.35 -12.32
CA VAL A 220 -12.31 -11.84 -11.25
C VAL A 220 -13.49 -10.87 -11.04
N PHE A 221 -13.25 -9.55 -11.07
CA PHE A 221 -14.32 -8.55 -11.03
C PHE A 221 -15.25 -8.66 -12.25
N LEU A 222 -14.70 -8.82 -13.45
CA LEU A 222 -15.46 -8.98 -14.68
C LEU A 222 -16.31 -10.26 -14.66
N PHE A 223 -15.73 -11.38 -14.24
CA PHE A 223 -16.47 -12.63 -14.03
C PHE A 223 -17.61 -12.45 -13.02
N SER A 224 -17.32 -11.85 -11.88
CA SER A 224 -18.33 -11.54 -10.86
C SER A 224 -19.45 -10.66 -11.43
N SER A 225 -19.12 -9.64 -12.22
CA SER A 225 -20.11 -8.75 -12.83
C SER A 225 -21.05 -9.47 -13.79
N PHE A 226 -20.52 -10.39 -14.61
CA PHE A 226 -21.32 -11.25 -15.48
C PHE A 226 -22.28 -12.13 -14.69
N CYS A 227 -21.77 -12.89 -13.72
CA CYS A 227 -22.58 -13.77 -12.89
C CYS A 227 -23.67 -13.03 -12.12
N LEU A 228 -23.34 -11.86 -11.53
CA LEU A 228 -24.27 -11.03 -10.79
C LEU A 228 -25.34 -10.44 -11.71
N GLY A 229 -24.99 -10.04 -12.94
CA GLY A 229 -25.94 -9.60 -13.96
C GLY A 229 -26.94 -10.71 -14.30
N ARG A 230 -26.49 -11.95 -14.40
CA ARG A 230 -27.36 -13.14 -14.63
C ARG A 230 -28.30 -13.38 -13.44
N ILE A 231 -27.76 -13.33 -12.22
CA ILE A 231 -28.56 -13.49 -10.99
C ILE A 231 -29.62 -12.38 -10.86
N ALA A 232 -29.31 -11.17 -11.33
CA ALA A 232 -30.24 -10.04 -11.35
C ALA A 232 -31.30 -10.12 -12.46
N GLY A 233 -31.36 -11.21 -13.25
CA GLY A 233 -32.38 -11.46 -14.27
C GLY A 233 -32.04 -10.97 -15.68
N ALA A 234 -30.82 -10.46 -15.94
CA ALA A 234 -30.43 -10.12 -17.30
C ALA A 234 -30.32 -11.38 -18.18
N SER A 235 -30.64 -11.31 -19.47
CA SER A 235 -30.37 -12.41 -20.41
C SER A 235 -28.86 -12.67 -20.52
N TYR A 236 -28.46 -13.87 -21.00
CA TYR A 236 -27.03 -14.18 -21.22
C TYR A 236 -26.36 -13.17 -22.14
N LEU A 237 -27.03 -12.81 -23.24
CA LEU A 237 -26.50 -11.83 -24.18
C LEU A 237 -26.35 -10.44 -23.55
N ALA A 238 -27.37 -9.98 -22.81
CA ALA A 238 -27.30 -8.68 -22.14
C ALA A 238 -26.20 -8.61 -21.06
N ALA A 239 -26.04 -9.67 -20.27
CA ALA A 239 -24.96 -9.77 -19.28
C ALA A 239 -23.58 -9.80 -19.97
N ALA A 240 -23.44 -10.59 -21.05
CA ALA A 240 -22.21 -10.68 -21.82
C ALA A 240 -21.83 -9.35 -22.48
N LEU A 241 -22.78 -8.68 -23.17
CA LEU A 241 -22.52 -7.40 -23.83
C LEU A 241 -22.13 -6.30 -22.84
N ARG A 242 -22.81 -6.22 -21.70
CA ARG A 242 -22.46 -5.24 -20.65
C ARG A 242 -21.07 -5.52 -20.06
N THR A 243 -20.76 -6.78 -19.77
CA THR A 243 -19.43 -7.17 -19.28
C THR A 243 -18.35 -6.92 -20.34
N LEU A 244 -18.67 -7.14 -21.63
CA LEU A 244 -17.75 -6.82 -22.73
C LEU A 244 -17.42 -5.32 -22.78
N ILE A 245 -18.39 -4.43 -22.55
CA ILE A 245 -18.13 -2.98 -22.45
C ILE A 245 -17.11 -2.70 -21.34
N ALA A 246 -17.30 -3.28 -20.15
CA ALA A 246 -16.33 -3.13 -19.06
C ALA A 246 -14.95 -3.68 -19.42
N THR A 247 -14.90 -4.82 -20.10
CA THR A 247 -13.65 -5.44 -20.57
C THR A 247 -12.94 -4.59 -21.61
N MET A 248 -13.67 -4.02 -22.57
CA MET A 248 -13.08 -3.15 -23.61
C MET A 248 -12.49 -1.87 -23.00
N LEU A 249 -13.16 -1.26 -22.03
CA LEU A 249 -12.63 -0.08 -21.33
C LEU A 249 -11.44 -0.42 -20.45
N PHE A 250 -11.50 -1.52 -19.71
CA PHE A 250 -10.34 -2.03 -18.99
C PHE A 250 -9.13 -2.25 -19.91
N ALA A 251 -9.35 -2.94 -21.04
CA ALA A 251 -8.31 -3.18 -22.04
C ALA A 251 -7.80 -1.87 -22.66
N GLY A 252 -8.69 -0.96 -23.04
CA GLY A 252 -8.32 0.33 -23.63
C GLY A 252 -7.44 1.19 -22.74
N ILE A 253 -7.67 1.17 -21.42
CA ILE A 253 -6.84 1.89 -20.44
C ILE A 253 -5.53 1.15 -20.15
N SER A 254 -5.57 -0.19 -20.13
CA SER A 254 -4.40 -1.02 -19.75
C SER A 254 -3.43 -1.25 -20.91
N LEU A 255 -3.94 -1.38 -22.12
CA LEU A 255 -3.17 -1.80 -23.30
C LEU A 255 -2.00 -0.85 -23.66
N PRO A 256 -2.13 0.48 -23.58
CA PRO A 256 -0.98 1.37 -23.88
C PRO A 256 0.24 1.07 -23.01
N LEU A 257 0.04 0.87 -21.71
CA LEU A 257 1.14 0.51 -20.80
C LEU A 257 1.69 -0.89 -21.11
N ILE A 258 0.82 -1.87 -21.33
CA ILE A 258 1.21 -3.25 -21.65
C ILE A 258 2.06 -3.28 -22.93
N LEU A 259 1.68 -2.55 -23.96
CA LEU A 259 2.44 -2.43 -25.20
C LEU A 259 3.79 -1.77 -24.97
N ALA A 260 3.83 -0.64 -24.25
CA ALA A 260 5.06 0.05 -23.93
C ALA A 260 6.04 -0.84 -23.13
N LEU A 261 5.56 -1.52 -22.09
CA LEU A 261 6.36 -2.46 -21.30
C LEU A 261 6.84 -3.65 -22.14
N SER A 262 5.95 -4.21 -22.97
CA SER A 262 6.30 -5.36 -23.82
C SER A 262 7.36 -5.01 -24.85
N THR A 263 7.28 -3.80 -25.44
CA THR A 263 8.30 -3.27 -26.35
C THR A 263 9.62 -3.05 -25.62
N ALA A 264 9.59 -2.39 -24.45
CA ALA A 264 10.80 -2.13 -23.67
C ALA A 264 11.51 -3.41 -23.19
N LYS A 265 10.75 -4.49 -22.91
CA LYS A 265 11.28 -5.77 -22.43
C LYS A 265 11.50 -6.82 -23.54
N GLY A 266 11.15 -6.52 -24.80
CA GLY A 266 11.27 -7.48 -25.91
C GLY A 266 10.42 -8.74 -25.75
N ARG A 267 9.39 -8.73 -24.89
CA ARG A 267 8.49 -9.87 -24.61
C ARG A 267 7.15 -9.39 -24.09
N PRO A 268 6.06 -10.16 -24.29
CA PRO A 268 4.76 -9.83 -23.71
C PRO A 268 4.84 -9.74 -22.17
N THR A 269 4.43 -8.61 -21.60
CA THR A 269 4.36 -8.43 -20.15
C THR A 269 3.37 -7.32 -19.78
N PHE A 270 2.66 -7.52 -18.67
CA PHE A 270 1.85 -6.49 -18.02
C PHE A 270 2.55 -5.90 -16.77
N GLY A 271 3.83 -6.22 -16.55
CA GLY A 271 4.66 -5.81 -15.44
C GLY A 271 5.45 -6.99 -14.87
N ASP A 272 6.61 -6.70 -14.30
CA ASP A 272 7.54 -7.70 -13.78
C ASP A 272 7.51 -7.85 -12.26
N SER A 273 6.81 -6.96 -11.53
CA SER A 273 6.78 -7.01 -10.06
C SER A 273 6.32 -8.36 -9.50
N GLY A 274 5.30 -8.99 -10.09
CA GLY A 274 4.84 -10.32 -9.68
C GLY A 274 5.90 -11.39 -9.92
N ARG A 275 6.58 -11.34 -11.08
CA ARG A 275 7.64 -12.27 -11.45
C ARG A 275 8.86 -12.15 -10.54
N ILE A 276 9.29 -10.92 -10.27
CA ILE A 276 10.43 -10.62 -9.41
C ILE A 276 10.13 -11.04 -7.97
N ASN A 277 8.97 -10.66 -7.44
CA ASN A 277 8.56 -11.06 -6.10
C ASN A 277 8.43 -12.59 -5.96
N TYR A 278 8.00 -13.30 -7.00
CA TYR A 278 7.97 -14.75 -6.98
C TYR A 278 9.40 -15.35 -6.93
N ALA A 279 10.32 -14.83 -7.74
CA ALA A 279 11.73 -15.25 -7.71
C ALA A 279 12.35 -15.00 -6.33
N GLU A 280 12.12 -13.84 -5.73
CA GLU A 280 12.67 -13.48 -4.42
C GLU A 280 12.01 -14.27 -3.28
N PHE A 281 10.68 -14.18 -3.16
CA PHE A 281 9.99 -14.70 -1.97
C PHE A 281 9.67 -16.19 -2.06
N VAL A 282 9.51 -16.77 -3.24
CA VAL A 282 9.19 -18.19 -3.41
C VAL A 282 10.43 -18.99 -3.77
N ASN A 283 11.17 -18.60 -4.81
CA ASN A 283 12.38 -19.29 -5.24
C ASN A 283 13.62 -18.93 -4.41
N ARG A 284 13.52 -17.93 -3.50
CA ARG A 284 14.60 -17.47 -2.64
C ARG A 284 15.82 -16.96 -3.43
N ALA A 285 15.57 -16.35 -4.59
CA ALA A 285 16.62 -15.62 -5.28
C ALA A 285 17.28 -14.65 -4.31
N THR A 286 18.58 -14.49 -4.41
CA THR A 286 19.34 -13.52 -3.63
C THR A 286 18.67 -12.17 -3.71
N ARG A 287 18.75 -11.36 -2.66
CA ARG A 287 18.11 -10.06 -2.60
C ARG A 287 18.27 -9.34 -3.93
N PHE A 288 17.19 -8.93 -4.53
CA PHE A 288 17.09 -8.54 -5.94
C PHE A 288 18.16 -7.53 -6.39
N VAL A 289 18.56 -6.60 -5.56
CA VAL A 289 19.58 -5.60 -5.90
C VAL A 289 21.01 -6.18 -6.05
N HIS A 290 21.26 -7.37 -5.53
CA HIS A 290 22.57 -8.03 -5.57
C HIS A 290 22.54 -9.41 -6.25
N TRP A 291 21.43 -9.73 -6.93
CA TRP A 291 21.27 -11.01 -7.60
C TRP A 291 22.30 -11.18 -8.73
N GLN A 292 23.05 -12.26 -8.69
CA GLN A 292 24.06 -12.66 -9.68
C GLN A 292 23.73 -14.04 -10.32
N GLY A 293 22.44 -14.49 -10.21
CA GLY A 293 21.98 -15.80 -10.67
C GLY A 293 21.77 -16.83 -9.55
N GLU A 294 21.99 -16.45 -8.29
CA GLU A 294 21.81 -17.36 -7.15
C GLU A 294 20.36 -17.32 -6.60
N PRO A 295 19.86 -18.44 -6.08
CA PRO A 295 20.43 -19.79 -6.17
C PRO A 295 20.33 -20.36 -7.57
N ALA A 296 21.09 -21.43 -7.86
CA ALA A 296 21.04 -22.11 -9.15
C ALA A 296 19.60 -22.42 -9.58
N GLY A 297 19.26 -22.19 -10.86
CA GLY A 297 17.92 -22.37 -11.41
C GLY A 297 17.03 -21.13 -11.36
N THR A 298 17.49 -20.00 -10.81
CA THR A 298 16.72 -18.73 -10.83
C THR A 298 16.95 -17.90 -12.09
N GLY A 299 17.74 -18.39 -13.04
CA GLY A 299 18.08 -17.73 -14.30
C GLY A 299 19.52 -17.23 -14.34
N ALA A 300 19.87 -16.50 -15.40
CA ALA A 300 21.14 -15.83 -15.56
C ALA A 300 20.93 -14.34 -15.80
N PRO A 301 21.63 -13.46 -15.07
CA PRO A 301 21.47 -12.02 -15.24
C PRO A 301 21.83 -11.56 -16.66
N LEU A 302 20.99 -10.75 -17.26
CA LEU A 302 21.27 -10.02 -18.52
C LEU A 302 21.89 -8.66 -18.21
N HIS A 303 21.43 -8.02 -17.16
CA HIS A 303 21.88 -6.72 -16.68
C HIS A 303 22.14 -6.82 -15.16
N ALA A 304 23.13 -7.64 -14.79
CA ALA A 304 23.43 -7.89 -13.40
C ALA A 304 24.07 -6.67 -12.72
N THR A 305 23.80 -6.52 -11.45
CA THR A 305 24.63 -5.74 -10.55
C THR A 305 26.06 -6.25 -10.67
N ARG A 306 26.98 -5.37 -10.99
CA ARG A 306 28.37 -5.77 -11.20
C ARG A 306 29.07 -5.97 -9.87
N LYS A 307 29.36 -7.21 -9.52
CA LYS A 307 30.21 -7.55 -8.38
C LYS A 307 31.66 -7.27 -8.76
N ILE A 308 32.27 -6.27 -8.15
CA ILE A 308 33.61 -5.77 -8.50
C ILE A 308 34.70 -6.23 -7.52
N PHE A 309 34.31 -6.76 -6.35
CA PHE A 309 35.22 -7.30 -5.35
C PHE A 309 34.51 -8.41 -4.56
N SER A 310 35.29 -9.33 -4.01
CA SER A 310 34.84 -10.41 -3.14
C SER A 310 35.59 -10.36 -1.82
N ASP A 311 34.86 -10.48 -0.74
CA ASP A 311 35.33 -10.47 0.64
C ASP A 311 36.02 -9.15 1.08
N PRO A 312 35.23 -8.11 1.39
CA PRO A 312 33.76 -8.08 1.33
C PRO A 312 33.26 -8.01 -0.10
N ASP A 313 32.00 -8.47 -0.33
CA ASP A 313 31.36 -8.26 -1.62
C ASP A 313 31.10 -6.78 -1.83
N VAL A 314 31.57 -6.24 -2.97
CA VAL A 314 31.34 -4.86 -3.41
C VAL A 314 30.61 -4.87 -4.75
N PHE A 315 29.53 -4.10 -4.85
CA PHE A 315 28.69 -4.04 -6.05
C PHE A 315 28.67 -2.63 -6.63
N ALA A 316 28.77 -2.53 -7.96
CA ALA A 316 28.75 -1.26 -8.69
C ALA A 316 27.50 -1.14 -9.58
N PHE A 317 26.88 0.05 -9.59
CA PHE A 317 25.63 0.38 -10.31
C PHE A 317 25.79 1.59 -11.23
N SER A 318 26.95 1.90 -11.74
CA SER A 318 27.29 3.17 -12.37
C SER A 318 26.48 3.54 -13.61
N SER A 319 25.71 2.64 -14.19
CA SER A 319 24.80 2.90 -15.34
C SER A 319 23.87 1.69 -15.58
N PRO A 320 22.80 1.79 -16.39
CA PRO A 320 22.27 2.96 -17.09
C PRO A 320 21.09 3.61 -16.34
N VAL A 321 20.65 3.08 -15.19
CA VAL A 321 19.39 3.43 -14.53
C VAL A 321 19.59 4.68 -13.66
N PRO A 322 18.72 5.70 -13.76
CA PRO A 322 18.79 6.90 -12.93
C PRO A 322 18.28 6.63 -11.49
N GLY A 323 18.14 7.71 -10.72
CA GLY A 323 17.67 7.69 -9.33
C GLY A 323 18.81 7.76 -8.32
N SER A 324 18.47 8.11 -7.09
CA SER A 324 19.46 8.20 -5.99
C SER A 324 20.02 6.83 -5.60
N TYR A 325 19.24 5.76 -5.82
CA TYR A 325 19.70 4.38 -5.72
C TYR A 325 19.21 3.58 -6.94
N PRO A 326 20.02 3.48 -8.02
CA PRO A 326 19.63 2.89 -9.29
C PRO A 326 19.01 1.48 -9.21
N PRO A 327 19.50 0.54 -8.36
CA PRO A 327 18.89 -0.77 -8.24
C PRO A 327 17.42 -0.74 -7.78
N TRP A 328 17.02 0.27 -7.00
CA TRP A 328 15.66 0.42 -6.52
C TRP A 328 14.78 1.26 -7.43
N TYR A 329 15.37 2.16 -8.22
CA TYR A 329 14.63 2.93 -9.21
C TYR A 329 13.99 2.04 -10.28
N ASP A 330 14.72 1.04 -10.78
CA ASP A 330 14.18 0.01 -11.68
C ASP A 330 14.67 -1.41 -11.33
N PRO A 331 14.06 -2.07 -10.34
CA PRO A 331 14.39 -3.46 -10.01
C PRO A 331 14.22 -4.41 -11.21
N SER A 332 13.33 -4.09 -12.17
CA SER A 332 13.08 -4.94 -13.34
C SER A 332 14.25 -4.98 -14.32
N TYR A 333 15.09 -3.94 -14.33
CA TYR A 333 16.34 -3.92 -15.08
C TYR A 333 17.38 -4.84 -14.43
N TRP A 334 17.63 -4.68 -13.12
CA TRP A 334 18.67 -5.42 -12.40
C TRP A 334 18.35 -6.90 -12.24
N TYR A 335 17.07 -7.25 -12.31
CA TYR A 335 16.57 -8.63 -12.28
C TYR A 335 16.30 -9.21 -13.67
N ASP A 336 16.73 -8.50 -14.72
CA ASP A 336 16.47 -8.99 -16.08
C ASP A 336 17.25 -10.30 -16.32
N GLY A 337 16.57 -11.29 -16.89
CA GLY A 337 17.07 -12.66 -17.00
C GLY A 337 16.64 -13.61 -15.87
N ALA A 338 16.03 -13.10 -14.77
CA ALA A 338 15.46 -13.97 -13.74
C ALA A 338 14.37 -14.87 -14.32
N GLN A 339 14.39 -16.16 -13.97
CA GLN A 339 13.44 -17.17 -14.43
C GLN A 339 12.78 -17.85 -13.23
N PRO A 340 11.68 -17.28 -12.71
CA PRO A 340 10.95 -17.94 -11.64
C PRO A 340 10.43 -19.30 -12.12
N HIS A 341 10.55 -20.30 -11.27
CA HIS A 341 10.13 -21.66 -11.56
C HIS A 341 9.21 -22.20 -10.47
N PHE A 342 8.26 -23.04 -10.86
CA PHE A 342 7.36 -23.67 -9.91
C PHE A 342 8.05 -24.85 -9.20
N SER A 343 8.00 -24.83 -7.88
CA SER A 343 8.42 -25.94 -7.01
C SER A 343 7.36 -26.16 -5.93
N VAL A 344 6.82 -27.36 -5.84
CA VAL A 344 5.80 -27.72 -4.84
C VAL A 344 6.30 -27.41 -3.41
N LYS A 345 7.57 -27.76 -3.11
CA LYS A 345 8.18 -27.51 -1.79
C LYS A 345 8.30 -26.00 -1.51
N ALA A 346 8.76 -25.20 -2.48
CA ALA A 346 8.89 -23.76 -2.34
C ALA A 346 7.53 -23.09 -2.19
N GLN A 347 6.54 -23.53 -2.97
CA GLN A 347 5.17 -23.01 -2.89
C GLN A 347 4.49 -23.37 -1.57
N ALA A 348 4.64 -24.58 -1.06
CA ALA A 348 4.13 -24.97 0.25
C ALA A 348 4.75 -24.13 1.37
N TRP A 349 6.07 -23.85 1.29
CA TRP A 349 6.74 -22.96 2.22
C TRP A 349 6.23 -21.51 2.13
N ALA A 350 5.98 -21.00 0.93
CA ALA A 350 5.39 -19.68 0.74
C ALA A 350 3.99 -19.58 1.39
N LEU A 351 3.14 -20.59 1.18
CA LEU A 351 1.81 -20.68 1.81
C LEU A 351 1.90 -20.78 3.34
N TYR A 352 2.85 -21.54 3.87
CA TYR A 352 3.09 -21.59 5.32
C TYR A 352 3.49 -20.23 5.87
N ARG A 353 4.40 -19.50 5.20
CA ARG A 353 4.77 -18.13 5.59
C ARG A 353 3.59 -17.18 5.49
N ALA A 354 2.76 -17.32 4.46
CA ALA A 354 1.55 -16.53 4.28
C ALA A 354 0.57 -16.75 5.45
N ALA A 355 0.31 -18.00 5.82
CA ALA A 355 -0.53 -18.34 6.96
C ALA A 355 0.01 -17.74 8.28
N ASN A 356 1.32 -17.87 8.53
CA ASN A 356 1.97 -17.26 9.70
C ASN A 356 1.86 -15.73 9.68
N MET A 357 1.99 -15.09 8.50
CA MET A 357 1.85 -13.65 8.38
C MET A 357 0.41 -13.21 8.69
N TYR A 358 -0.60 -13.91 8.18
CA TYR A 358 -1.99 -13.64 8.53
C TYR A 358 -2.23 -13.80 10.04
N LEU A 359 -1.74 -14.88 10.64
CA LEU A 359 -1.84 -15.08 12.10
C LEU A 359 -1.16 -13.93 12.86
N LYS A 360 0.02 -13.50 12.43
CA LYS A 360 0.74 -12.36 13.02
C LYS A 360 -0.03 -11.04 12.86
N ILE A 361 -0.62 -10.81 11.69
CA ILE A 361 -1.46 -9.63 11.45
C ILE A 361 -2.68 -9.64 12.35
N PHE A 362 -3.40 -10.76 12.40
CA PHE A 362 -4.58 -10.91 13.25
C PHE A 362 -4.21 -10.85 14.74
N SER A 363 -3.13 -11.46 15.18
CA SER A 363 -2.69 -11.39 16.59
C SER A 363 -2.36 -9.96 17.03
N LYS A 364 -1.79 -9.15 16.14
CA LYS A 364 -1.53 -7.73 16.40
C LYS A 364 -2.78 -6.85 16.28
N SER A 365 -3.88 -7.37 15.75
CA SER A 365 -5.15 -6.67 15.57
C SER A 365 -6.06 -6.85 16.81
N GLY A 366 -5.55 -6.50 18.00
CA GLY A 366 -6.23 -6.73 19.27
C GLY A 366 -7.68 -6.24 19.33
N ALA A 367 -7.99 -5.11 18.70
CA ALA A 367 -9.34 -4.58 18.61
C ALA A 367 -10.32 -5.56 17.91
N LEU A 368 -9.89 -6.24 16.85
CA LEU A 368 -10.72 -7.23 16.15
C LEU A 368 -10.97 -8.47 17.01
N TRP A 369 -10.00 -8.89 17.83
CA TRP A 369 -10.19 -9.99 18.77
C TRP A 369 -11.23 -9.65 19.82
N VAL A 370 -11.19 -8.45 20.40
CA VAL A 370 -12.20 -7.99 21.37
C VAL A 370 -13.59 -8.00 20.74
N VAL A 371 -13.71 -7.51 19.48
CA VAL A 371 -14.98 -7.54 18.74
C VAL A 371 -15.45 -8.98 18.50
N LEU A 372 -14.56 -9.87 18.06
CA LEU A 372 -14.90 -11.27 17.82
C LEU A 372 -15.38 -11.96 19.11
N VAL A 373 -14.65 -11.78 20.21
CA VAL A 373 -15.03 -12.35 21.53
C VAL A 373 -16.37 -11.80 21.97
N ALA A 374 -16.61 -10.49 21.85
CA ALA A 374 -17.90 -9.87 22.18
C ALA A 374 -19.06 -10.49 21.37
N ILE A 375 -18.87 -10.72 20.08
CA ILE A 375 -19.85 -11.40 19.22
C ILE A 375 -20.10 -12.83 19.70
N LEU A 376 -19.06 -13.59 19.98
CA LEU A 376 -19.17 -14.98 20.42
C LEU A 376 -19.89 -15.11 21.78
N VAL A 377 -19.56 -14.25 22.75
CA VAL A 377 -20.17 -14.24 24.09
C VAL A 377 -21.65 -13.94 24.03
N VAL A 378 -22.07 -12.95 23.24
CA VAL A 378 -23.50 -12.56 23.20
C VAL A 378 -24.31 -13.34 22.16
N ARG A 379 -23.65 -14.13 21.28
CA ARG A 379 -24.28 -14.82 20.16
C ARG A 379 -25.55 -15.57 20.50
N ARG A 380 -25.56 -16.37 21.55
CA ARG A 380 -26.70 -17.23 21.91
C ARG A 380 -27.92 -16.45 22.40
N LYS A 381 -27.72 -15.31 23.07
CA LYS A 381 -28.78 -14.52 23.72
C LYS A 381 -29.27 -13.34 22.90
N LEU A 382 -28.38 -12.73 22.12
CA LEU A 382 -28.64 -11.44 21.48
C LEU A 382 -28.63 -11.50 19.93
N LEU A 383 -27.86 -12.40 19.32
CA LEU A 383 -27.58 -12.34 17.91
C LEU A 383 -28.21 -13.49 17.13
N GLY A 384 -28.79 -13.15 15.98
CA GLY A 384 -29.16 -14.04 14.90
C GLY A 384 -28.33 -13.75 13.65
N TRP A 385 -28.27 -14.70 12.73
CA TRP A 385 -27.61 -14.54 11.45
C TRP A 385 -28.64 -14.57 10.31
N GLY A 386 -28.63 -13.55 9.48
CA GLY A 386 -29.44 -13.55 8.26
C GLY A 386 -28.90 -14.57 7.25
N ARG A 387 -29.79 -15.29 6.56
CA ARG A 387 -29.41 -16.12 5.41
C ARG A 387 -28.80 -15.24 4.30
N SER A 388 -27.75 -15.74 3.63
CA SER A 388 -27.23 -15.07 2.45
C SER A 388 -28.26 -15.23 1.32
N SER A 389 -28.67 -14.13 0.72
CA SER A 389 -29.38 -14.19 -0.52
C SER A 389 -28.48 -14.79 -1.61
N SER A 390 -29.08 -15.51 -2.57
CA SER A 390 -28.32 -16.17 -3.64
C SER A 390 -27.30 -15.24 -4.29
N GLY A 391 -26.09 -15.74 -4.48
CA GLY A 391 -24.99 -15.02 -5.15
C GLY A 391 -24.34 -13.86 -4.41
N ALA A 392 -24.69 -13.57 -3.13
CA ALA A 392 -24.06 -12.47 -2.38
C ALA A 392 -22.54 -12.65 -2.21
N TRP A 393 -22.05 -13.87 -2.16
CA TRP A 393 -20.63 -14.21 -2.06
C TRP A 393 -19.83 -13.78 -3.32
N LEU A 394 -20.48 -13.75 -4.50
CA LEU A 394 -19.83 -13.33 -5.76
C LEU A 394 -19.36 -11.86 -5.71
N VAL A 395 -20.02 -11.01 -4.91
CA VAL A 395 -19.57 -9.61 -4.71
C VAL A 395 -18.22 -9.57 -3.99
N PHE A 396 -17.94 -10.55 -3.14
CA PHE A 396 -16.71 -10.64 -2.36
C PHE A 396 -15.69 -11.63 -2.94
N LEU A 397 -16.02 -12.28 -4.05
CA LEU A 397 -15.10 -13.16 -4.77
C LEU A 397 -13.78 -12.45 -5.13
N PRO A 398 -13.76 -11.20 -5.62
CA PRO A 398 -12.50 -10.48 -5.84
C PRO A 398 -11.67 -10.29 -4.57
N SER A 399 -12.30 -10.06 -3.41
CA SER A 399 -11.59 -9.95 -2.14
C SER A 399 -10.93 -11.27 -1.73
N LEU A 400 -11.65 -12.38 -1.88
CA LEU A 400 -11.11 -13.71 -1.60
C LEU A 400 -9.99 -14.08 -2.57
N ALA A 401 -10.16 -13.76 -3.85
CA ALA A 401 -9.15 -13.98 -4.87
C ALA A 401 -7.87 -13.17 -4.62
N ALA A 402 -8.00 -11.91 -4.18
CA ALA A 402 -6.86 -11.08 -3.83
C ALA A 402 -6.08 -11.67 -2.64
N LEU A 403 -6.78 -12.08 -1.57
CA LEU A 403 -6.14 -12.73 -0.42
C LEU A 403 -5.42 -14.02 -0.82
N ALA A 404 -6.04 -14.85 -1.67
CA ALA A 404 -5.43 -16.06 -2.19
C ALA A 404 -4.20 -15.74 -3.06
N MET A 405 -4.31 -14.78 -3.98
CA MET A 405 -3.23 -14.36 -4.88
C MET A 405 -1.99 -13.87 -4.10
N TYR A 406 -2.17 -13.00 -3.12
CA TYR A 406 -1.05 -12.54 -2.28
C TYR A 406 -0.46 -13.69 -1.44
N SER A 407 -1.26 -14.66 -1.01
CA SER A 407 -0.77 -15.83 -0.28
C SER A 407 0.18 -16.70 -1.08
N LEU A 408 0.06 -16.71 -2.41
CA LEU A 408 0.95 -17.48 -3.30
C LEU A 408 2.36 -16.91 -3.39
N VAL A 409 2.55 -15.62 -3.05
CA VAL A 409 3.83 -14.92 -3.26
C VAL A 409 4.32 -14.28 -1.96
N HIS A 410 3.71 -13.15 -1.58
CA HIS A 410 4.12 -12.34 -0.46
C HIS A 410 2.97 -11.49 0.08
N ILE A 411 2.90 -11.34 1.40
CA ILE A 411 1.87 -10.58 2.10
C ILE A 411 2.49 -9.44 2.88
N GLU A 412 1.99 -8.24 2.65
CA GLU A 412 2.22 -7.07 3.49
C GLU A 412 0.89 -6.48 3.96
N PHE A 413 0.89 -5.81 5.12
CA PHE A 413 -0.31 -5.19 5.71
C PHE A 413 -1.06 -4.28 4.71
N ARG A 414 -0.33 -3.43 4.00
CA ARG A 414 -0.89 -2.45 3.05
C ARG A 414 -1.54 -3.08 1.82
N TYR A 415 -1.04 -4.26 1.37
CA TYR A 415 -1.56 -4.91 0.15
C TYR A 415 -2.94 -5.52 0.39
N PHE A 416 -3.15 -6.11 1.57
CA PHE A 416 -4.36 -6.86 1.82
C PHE A 416 -5.46 -6.04 2.52
N ALA A 417 -5.12 -4.91 3.16
CA ALA A 417 -5.99 -4.14 4.05
C ALA A 417 -7.44 -3.90 3.56
N PRO A 418 -7.72 -3.49 2.31
CA PRO A 418 -9.08 -3.23 1.87
C PRO A 418 -9.96 -4.49 1.84
N PHE A 419 -9.39 -5.65 1.55
CA PHE A 419 -10.15 -6.89 1.35
C PHE A 419 -10.74 -7.46 2.64
N PRO A 420 -9.98 -7.68 3.74
CA PRO A 420 -10.56 -8.12 5.00
C PRO A 420 -11.48 -7.07 5.63
N LEU A 421 -11.22 -5.77 5.45
CA LEU A 421 -12.13 -4.74 5.94
C LEU A 421 -13.52 -4.89 5.31
N MET A 422 -13.61 -5.08 3.98
CA MET A 422 -14.89 -5.33 3.29
C MET A 422 -15.55 -6.63 3.76
N LEU A 423 -14.77 -7.70 3.97
CA LEU A 423 -15.29 -8.98 4.48
C LEU A 423 -15.82 -8.84 5.92
N VAL A 424 -15.13 -8.12 6.80
CA VAL A 424 -15.61 -7.82 8.16
C VAL A 424 -16.92 -7.04 8.08
N MET A 425 -17.01 -6.01 7.24
CA MET A 425 -18.25 -5.24 7.06
C MET A 425 -19.38 -6.10 6.52
N TRP A 426 -19.09 -7.02 5.60
CA TRP A 426 -20.07 -7.98 5.13
C TRP A 426 -20.55 -8.92 6.24
N LEU A 427 -19.65 -9.49 7.04
CA LEU A 427 -20.00 -10.32 8.17
C LEU A 427 -20.87 -9.57 9.20
N LEU A 428 -20.45 -8.36 9.59
CA LEU A 428 -21.22 -7.51 10.50
C LEU A 428 -22.60 -7.16 9.93
N SER A 429 -22.70 -6.97 8.61
CA SER A 429 -23.97 -6.68 7.93
C SER A 429 -25.00 -7.81 8.03
N ARG A 430 -24.57 -9.04 8.30
CA ARG A 430 -25.42 -10.22 8.44
C ARG A 430 -25.98 -10.41 9.86
N MET A 431 -25.47 -9.63 10.81
CA MET A 431 -25.93 -9.71 12.18
C MET A 431 -27.32 -9.13 12.33
N LYS A 432 -28.14 -9.85 13.10
CA LYS A 432 -29.49 -9.44 13.52
C LYS A 432 -29.56 -9.46 15.03
N ILE A 433 -30.30 -8.54 15.60
CA ILE A 433 -30.50 -8.38 17.04
C ILE A 433 -31.86 -8.95 17.43
N ALA A 434 -31.96 -9.71 18.52
CA ALA A 434 -33.21 -10.27 19.00
C ALA A 434 -34.20 -9.16 19.41
N THR A 435 -35.45 -9.24 18.95
CA THR A 435 -36.51 -8.26 19.25
C THR A 435 -36.84 -8.17 20.73
N GLY A 436 -36.66 -9.29 21.47
CA GLY A 436 -36.81 -9.35 22.95
C GLY A 436 -35.59 -8.90 23.74
N ALA A 437 -34.51 -8.44 23.08
CA ALA A 437 -33.34 -7.95 23.79
C ALA A 437 -33.62 -6.59 24.46
N GLY A 438 -33.32 -6.48 25.74
CA GLY A 438 -33.48 -5.21 26.44
C GLY A 438 -32.58 -4.11 25.85
N PRO A 439 -33.06 -2.87 25.79
CA PRO A 439 -32.31 -1.75 25.13
C PRO A 439 -30.92 -1.52 25.76
N LEU A 440 -30.77 -1.76 27.06
CA LEU A 440 -29.49 -1.65 27.75
C LEU A 440 -28.47 -2.67 27.26
N LEU A 441 -28.87 -3.92 27.00
CA LEU A 441 -28.01 -4.97 26.49
C LEU A 441 -27.53 -4.65 25.05
N VAL A 442 -28.45 -4.17 24.23
CA VAL A 442 -28.16 -3.74 22.86
C VAL A 442 -27.16 -2.57 22.84
N ARG A 443 -27.38 -1.55 23.71
CA ARG A 443 -26.46 -0.41 23.87
C ARG A 443 -25.08 -0.84 24.34
N ARG A 444 -24.99 -1.73 25.33
CA ARG A 444 -23.72 -2.29 25.81
C ARG A 444 -22.99 -3.06 24.73
N PHE A 445 -23.69 -3.83 23.92
CA PHE A 445 -23.11 -4.56 22.80
C PHE A 445 -22.50 -3.61 21.76
N HIS A 446 -23.22 -2.57 21.31
CA HIS A 446 -22.69 -1.56 20.41
C HIS A 446 -21.48 -0.85 21.00
N PHE A 447 -21.52 -0.51 22.28
CA PHE A 447 -20.42 0.12 22.99
C PHE A 447 -19.17 -0.77 22.98
N VAL A 448 -19.28 -2.06 23.28
CA VAL A 448 -18.14 -3.00 23.31
C VAL A 448 -17.54 -3.19 21.92
N ILE A 449 -18.36 -3.26 20.84
CA ILE A 449 -17.86 -3.35 19.47
C ILE A 449 -17.01 -2.12 19.10
N LEU A 450 -17.40 -0.93 19.54
CA LEU A 450 -16.72 0.31 19.21
C LEU A 450 -15.56 0.64 20.16
N LEU A 451 -15.60 0.17 21.40
CA LEU A 451 -14.66 0.57 22.45
C LEU A 451 -13.21 0.27 22.08
N ALA A 452 -12.90 -0.97 21.71
CA ALA A 452 -11.53 -1.38 21.45
C ALA A 452 -10.92 -0.68 20.21
N PRO A 453 -11.59 -0.60 19.04
CA PRO A 453 -11.06 0.16 17.93
C PRO A 453 -10.97 1.66 18.22
N THR A 454 -11.92 2.26 18.96
CA THR A 454 -11.85 3.67 19.33
C THR A 454 -10.67 3.97 20.27
N LEU A 455 -10.42 3.12 21.28
CA LEU A 455 -9.27 3.26 22.16
C LEU A 455 -7.94 3.12 21.38
N ALA A 456 -7.88 2.18 20.43
CA ALA A 456 -6.71 2.03 19.57
C ALA A 456 -6.47 3.27 18.69
N ILE A 457 -7.54 3.85 18.11
CA ILE A 457 -7.47 5.11 17.35
C ILE A 457 -7.01 6.27 18.24
N ALA A 458 -7.58 6.38 19.45
CA ALA A 458 -7.20 7.42 20.40
C ALA A 458 -5.72 7.30 20.82
N TRP A 459 -5.24 6.08 21.02
CA TRP A 459 -3.83 5.81 21.28
C TRP A 459 -2.94 6.25 20.09
N GLY A 460 -3.30 5.85 18.84
CA GLY A 460 -2.58 6.26 17.62
C GLY A 460 -2.54 7.78 17.46
N GLY A 461 -3.70 8.44 17.54
CA GLY A 461 -3.78 9.91 17.44
C GLY A 461 -3.06 10.63 18.58
N GLY A 462 -3.07 10.09 19.79
CA GLY A 462 -2.29 10.63 20.92
C GLY A 462 -0.78 10.53 20.70
N ARG A 463 -0.32 9.43 20.09
CA ARG A 463 1.07 9.25 19.67
C ARG A 463 1.45 10.25 18.58
N ASP A 464 0.63 10.40 17.55
CA ASP A 464 0.86 11.37 16.48
C ASP A 464 0.96 12.80 17.03
N LEU A 465 0.08 13.17 17.97
CA LEU A 465 0.14 14.46 18.61
C LEU A 465 1.44 14.66 19.42
N TYR A 466 1.86 13.62 20.14
CA TYR A 466 3.15 13.64 20.85
C TYR A 466 4.32 13.83 19.88
N ASP A 467 4.34 13.13 18.74
CA ASP A 467 5.41 13.23 17.75
C ASP A 467 5.44 14.62 17.08
N VAL A 468 4.27 15.24 16.83
CA VAL A 468 4.15 16.63 16.35
C VAL A 468 4.74 17.62 17.36
N VAL A 469 4.38 17.49 18.64
CA VAL A 469 4.87 18.39 19.70
C VAL A 469 6.38 18.24 19.92
N ARG A 470 6.88 17.00 19.86
CA ARG A 470 8.31 16.72 20.04
C ARG A 470 9.17 17.24 18.90
N ASN A 471 8.64 17.31 17.69
CA ASN A 471 9.25 17.87 16.48
C ASN A 471 10.76 17.54 16.33
N LYS A 472 11.11 16.27 16.34
CA LYS A 472 12.50 15.82 16.20
C LYS A 472 13.08 16.22 14.84
N PRO A 473 14.35 16.66 14.80
CA PRO A 473 15.07 16.83 13.55
C PRO A 473 15.05 15.53 12.73
N TYR A 474 14.85 15.66 11.43
CA TYR A 474 14.89 14.52 10.51
C TYR A 474 16.34 14.26 10.08
N GLU A 475 16.98 13.26 10.68
CA GLU A 475 18.41 12.96 10.48
C GLU A 475 18.84 12.89 9.00
N PRO A 476 18.09 12.23 8.09
CA PRO A 476 18.46 12.19 6.68
C PRO A 476 18.56 13.57 6.03
N TRP A 477 17.75 14.55 6.47
CA TRP A 477 17.87 15.93 5.99
C TRP A 477 19.14 16.61 6.52
N VAL A 478 19.48 16.39 7.79
CA VAL A 478 20.72 16.90 8.38
C VAL A 478 21.93 16.33 7.65
N VAL A 479 21.94 15.02 7.38
CA VAL A 479 22.99 14.39 6.55
C VAL A 479 23.11 15.06 5.19
N ALA A 480 22.00 15.27 4.49
CA ALA A 480 21.99 15.90 3.18
C ALA A 480 22.58 17.31 3.19
N GLN A 481 22.20 18.14 4.16
CA GLN A 481 22.73 19.50 4.33
C GLN A 481 24.24 19.49 4.61
N GLN A 482 24.68 18.64 5.53
CA GLN A 482 26.10 18.54 5.89
C GLN A 482 26.96 18.03 4.72
N LEU A 483 26.46 17.11 3.90
CA LEU A 483 27.16 16.67 2.68
C LEU A 483 27.36 17.84 1.71
N GLN A 484 26.36 18.72 1.53
CA GLN A 484 26.49 19.91 0.70
C GLN A 484 27.52 20.91 1.25
N GLU A 485 27.53 21.12 2.59
CA GLU A 485 28.56 21.95 3.25
C GLU A 485 29.97 21.38 3.07
N MET A 486 30.10 20.05 3.00
CA MET A 486 31.35 19.33 2.70
C MET A 486 31.68 19.30 1.20
N ARG A 487 30.99 20.08 0.36
CA ARG A 487 31.14 20.21 -1.10
C ARG A 487 30.78 18.92 -1.89
N ILE A 488 29.95 18.07 -1.33
CA ILE A 488 29.32 16.96 -2.05
C ILE A 488 27.99 17.49 -2.61
N SER A 489 28.07 18.04 -3.85
CA SER A 489 26.98 18.76 -4.49
C SER A 489 25.93 17.79 -5.10
N PRO A 490 24.70 18.25 -5.36
CA PRO A 490 23.73 17.49 -6.16
C PRO A 490 24.32 17.02 -7.50
N GLY A 491 23.99 15.80 -7.91
CA GLY A 491 24.55 15.14 -9.11
C GLY A 491 25.84 14.36 -8.84
N THR A 492 26.42 14.45 -7.64
CA THR A 492 27.64 13.70 -7.30
C THR A 492 27.33 12.19 -7.15
N ASP A 493 28.20 11.37 -7.74
CA ASP A 493 28.19 9.92 -7.55
C ASP A 493 28.93 9.56 -6.24
N VAL A 494 28.29 8.73 -5.41
CA VAL A 494 28.80 8.35 -4.09
C VAL A 494 28.79 6.84 -3.90
N GLY A 495 29.60 6.37 -2.95
CA GLY A 495 29.54 5.02 -2.44
C GLY A 495 28.80 4.94 -1.11
N TYR A 496 28.29 3.77 -0.79
CA TYR A 496 27.66 3.52 0.50
C TYR A 496 28.11 2.21 1.14
N ILE A 497 28.39 2.24 2.43
CA ILE A 497 28.61 1.03 3.23
C ILE A 497 27.42 0.88 4.15
N GLY A 498 26.50 -0.03 3.79
CA GLY A 498 25.21 -0.23 4.43
C GLY A 498 24.13 -0.65 3.44
N THR A 499 22.86 -0.57 3.82
CA THR A 499 21.72 -0.86 2.94
C THR A 499 21.31 0.39 2.18
N GLY A 500 21.61 0.47 0.88
CA GLY A 500 21.26 1.61 0.01
C GLY A 500 19.78 1.93 -0.02
N LEU A 501 18.91 0.94 0.21
CA LEU A 501 17.46 1.11 0.35
C LEU A 501 17.05 2.08 1.47
N ASP A 502 17.85 2.21 2.53
CA ASP A 502 17.56 3.05 3.70
C ASP A 502 18.29 4.40 3.65
N ALA A 503 19.01 4.67 2.56
CA ALA A 503 19.80 5.88 2.38
C ALA A 503 18.94 7.05 1.87
N TYR A 504 17.87 7.41 2.59
CA TYR A 504 16.93 8.50 2.21
C TYR A 504 17.62 9.86 2.06
N TRP A 505 18.74 10.07 2.73
CA TRP A 505 19.59 11.26 2.60
C TRP A 505 20.12 11.43 1.19
N ALA A 506 20.33 10.33 0.43
CA ALA A 506 20.86 10.40 -0.93
C ALA A 506 19.88 11.15 -1.87
N HIS A 507 18.58 10.87 -1.78
CA HIS A 507 17.55 11.62 -2.50
C HIS A 507 17.56 13.10 -2.09
N LEU A 508 17.58 13.39 -0.78
CA LEU A 508 17.52 14.76 -0.25
C LEU A 508 18.79 15.57 -0.57
N ALA A 509 19.95 14.91 -0.67
CA ALA A 509 21.20 15.54 -1.10
C ALA A 509 21.30 15.67 -2.63
N GLY A 510 20.42 15.00 -3.36
CA GLY A 510 20.47 14.93 -4.83
C GLY A 510 21.67 14.13 -5.37
N VAL A 511 22.24 13.21 -4.57
CA VAL A 511 23.39 12.38 -4.94
C VAL A 511 22.95 10.99 -5.38
N ARG A 512 23.82 10.25 -6.08
CA ARG A 512 23.53 8.91 -6.57
C ARG A 512 24.49 7.89 -5.98
N ILE A 513 23.96 6.86 -5.34
CA ILE A 513 24.75 5.73 -4.84
C ILE A 513 25.04 4.80 -6.01
N ILE A 514 26.29 4.76 -6.47
CA ILE A 514 26.71 3.98 -7.64
C ILE A 514 27.51 2.73 -7.28
N VAL A 515 27.89 2.58 -6.02
CA VAL A 515 28.67 1.45 -5.50
C VAL A 515 28.38 1.25 -4.03
N GLU A 516 28.28 0.00 -3.60
CA GLU A 516 28.01 -0.31 -2.19
C GLU A 516 28.65 -1.59 -1.67
N ILE A 517 28.84 -1.64 -0.35
CA ILE A 517 29.01 -2.85 0.45
C ILE A 517 27.71 -3.06 1.20
N PRO A 518 26.92 -4.12 0.92
CA PRO A 518 25.67 -4.37 1.63
C PRO A 518 25.90 -4.67 3.11
N ASP A 519 24.85 -4.48 3.94
CA ASP A 519 24.91 -4.71 5.40
C ASP A 519 25.43 -6.10 5.76
N GLU A 520 25.06 -7.13 4.99
CA GLU A 520 25.49 -8.51 5.23
C GLU A 520 27.00 -8.69 5.08
N GLN A 521 27.67 -7.81 4.35
CA GLN A 521 29.12 -7.83 4.11
C GLN A 521 29.89 -6.81 4.97
N GLN A 522 29.18 -5.96 5.71
CA GLN A 522 29.79 -4.89 6.50
C GLN A 522 30.76 -5.43 7.58
N SER A 523 30.40 -6.54 8.24
CA SER A 523 31.26 -7.17 9.25
C SER A 523 32.60 -7.67 8.67
N ARG A 524 32.60 -8.13 7.41
CA ARG A 524 33.83 -8.54 6.71
C ARG A 524 34.70 -7.34 6.37
N PHE A 525 34.10 -6.23 5.94
CA PHE A 525 34.86 -4.99 5.73
C PHE A 525 35.46 -4.48 7.02
N ILE A 526 34.72 -4.47 8.13
CA ILE A 526 35.22 -4.04 9.45
C ILE A 526 36.34 -4.93 9.95
N GLY A 527 36.24 -6.25 9.76
CA GLY A 527 37.24 -7.24 10.18
C GLY A 527 38.47 -7.32 9.26
N SER A 528 38.47 -6.62 8.12
CA SER A 528 39.64 -6.60 7.21
C SER A 528 40.79 -5.77 7.79
N ASP A 529 42.02 -6.13 7.41
CA ASP A 529 43.19 -5.33 7.73
C ASP A 529 43.20 -3.96 7.02
N THR A 530 44.02 -3.03 7.46
CA THR A 530 44.11 -1.69 6.91
C THR A 530 44.44 -1.66 5.41
N PRO A 531 45.41 -2.44 4.88
CA PRO A 531 45.67 -2.46 3.44
C PRO A 531 44.45 -2.88 2.62
N ARG A 532 43.71 -3.90 3.08
CA ARG A 532 42.54 -4.40 2.38
C ARG A 532 41.37 -3.38 2.41
N ARG A 533 41.12 -2.72 3.56
CA ARG A 533 40.13 -1.62 3.63
C ARG A 533 40.49 -0.49 2.67
N GLN A 534 41.76 -0.06 2.62
CA GLN A 534 42.21 0.97 1.69
C GLN A 534 42.04 0.55 0.23
N GLN A 535 42.35 -0.72 -0.10
CA GLN A 535 42.09 -1.27 -1.43
C GLN A 535 40.62 -1.18 -1.81
N VAL A 536 39.71 -1.53 -0.90
CA VAL A 536 38.25 -1.44 -1.11
C VAL A 536 37.81 0.02 -1.29
N LEU A 537 38.28 0.95 -0.45
CA LEU A 537 37.96 2.38 -0.58
C LEU A 537 38.49 2.98 -1.91
N ALA A 538 39.72 2.58 -2.32
CA ALA A 538 40.26 2.98 -3.63
C ALA A 538 39.43 2.42 -4.79
N LEU A 539 38.87 1.22 -4.66
CA LEU A 539 38.01 0.62 -5.66
C LEU A 539 36.70 1.43 -5.85
N PHE A 540 36.12 1.96 -4.78
CA PHE A 540 34.95 2.86 -4.88
C PHE A 540 35.28 4.09 -5.74
N SER A 541 36.44 4.70 -5.51
CA SER A 541 36.90 5.85 -6.31
C SER A 541 37.17 5.47 -7.76
N SER A 542 37.68 4.27 -8.03
CA SER A 542 37.99 3.82 -9.42
C SER A 542 36.73 3.64 -10.28
N VAL A 543 35.56 3.41 -9.68
CA VAL A 543 34.28 3.34 -10.38
C VAL A 543 33.54 4.68 -10.44
N GLY A 544 34.16 5.76 -9.93
CA GLY A 544 33.65 7.13 -10.05
C GLY A 544 33.00 7.70 -8.77
N ALA A 545 32.99 6.97 -7.67
CA ALA A 545 32.48 7.52 -6.41
C ALA A 545 33.42 8.59 -5.86
N GLN A 546 32.93 9.82 -5.66
CA GLN A 546 33.68 10.96 -5.15
C GLN A 546 33.72 11.01 -3.62
N ALA A 547 32.76 10.36 -2.98
CA ALA A 547 32.68 10.22 -1.54
C ALA A 547 32.08 8.85 -1.18
N ILE A 548 32.33 8.38 0.03
CA ILE A 548 31.73 7.16 0.58
C ILE A 548 31.05 7.54 1.90
N VAL A 549 29.81 7.11 2.08
CA VAL A 549 29.05 7.37 3.31
C VAL A 549 28.79 6.06 4.04
N THR A 550 28.76 6.10 5.35
CA THR A 550 28.33 4.96 6.18
C THR A 550 27.65 5.44 7.45
N LYS A 551 26.74 4.62 7.99
CA LYS A 551 26.15 4.82 9.33
C LYS A 551 26.89 4.04 10.41
N SER A 552 27.84 3.18 10.05
CA SER A 552 28.55 2.33 10.97
C SER A 552 29.80 3.02 11.53
N ALA A 553 29.78 3.37 12.81
CA ALA A 553 30.95 3.89 13.49
C ALA A 553 32.14 2.90 13.49
N ALA A 554 31.85 1.59 13.47
CA ALA A 554 32.88 0.55 13.39
C ALA A 554 33.52 0.47 11.98
N ALA A 555 32.76 0.76 10.92
CA ALA A 555 33.30 0.82 9.56
C ALA A 555 34.09 2.12 9.31
N ALA A 556 33.77 3.20 10.02
CA ALA A 556 34.37 4.52 9.88
C ALA A 556 35.56 4.69 10.82
N ASN A 557 36.65 3.94 10.58
CA ASN A 557 37.87 4.08 11.36
C ASN A 557 38.58 5.41 11.02
N SER A 558 38.87 6.22 12.04
CA SER A 558 39.56 7.50 11.88
C SER A 558 40.94 7.37 11.22
N LEU A 559 41.63 6.23 11.41
CA LEU A 559 42.93 5.95 10.78
C LEU A 559 42.82 5.82 9.24
N ASP A 560 41.63 5.49 8.71
CA ASP A 560 41.38 5.39 7.27
C ASP A 560 40.94 6.73 6.65
N GLY A 561 40.92 7.84 7.40
CA GLY A 561 40.54 9.17 6.91
C GLY A 561 39.04 9.49 6.94
N TRP A 562 38.23 8.71 7.64
CA TRP A 562 36.82 8.98 7.84
C TRP A 562 36.56 10.20 8.72
N ARG A 563 35.55 10.97 8.39
CA ARG A 563 35.11 12.13 9.20
C ARG A 563 33.64 11.96 9.60
N PRO A 564 33.27 12.28 10.86
CA PRO A 564 31.87 12.26 11.26
C PRO A 564 31.10 13.37 10.54
N ILE A 565 29.86 13.10 10.17
CA ILE A 565 28.92 14.11 9.66
C ILE A 565 28.27 14.78 10.88
N PRO A 566 28.49 16.08 11.12
CA PRO A 566 28.05 16.75 12.34
C PRO A 566 26.54 16.62 12.59
N GLY A 567 26.15 16.38 13.85
CA GLY A 567 24.75 16.26 14.25
C GLY A 567 24.05 14.97 13.79
N THR A 568 24.78 13.98 13.29
CA THR A 568 24.24 12.71 12.78
C THR A 568 25.03 11.51 13.28
N HIS A 569 24.52 10.30 12.99
CA HIS A 569 25.23 9.05 13.20
C HIS A 569 26.00 8.57 11.96
N HIS A 570 26.18 9.43 10.97
CA HIS A 570 26.82 9.10 9.70
C HIS A 570 28.27 9.61 9.66
N PHE A 571 29.05 8.96 8.82
CA PHE A 571 30.44 9.28 8.54
C PHE A 571 30.64 9.36 7.03
N VAL A 572 31.60 10.16 6.61
CA VAL A 572 31.94 10.34 5.20
C VAL A 572 33.44 10.21 4.98
N TRP A 573 33.81 9.63 3.87
CA TRP A 573 35.18 9.51 3.40
C TRP A 573 35.30 10.09 2.00
N GLN A 574 36.40 10.82 1.72
CA GLN A 574 36.75 11.37 0.40
C GLN A 574 38.22 11.16 0.13
N GLN A 575 38.56 10.69 -1.06
CA GLN A 575 39.97 10.46 -1.47
C GLN A 575 40.80 11.74 -1.42
N GLN A 576 40.23 12.91 -1.74
CA GLN A 576 40.93 14.20 -1.69
C GLN A 576 41.47 14.56 -0.30
N TRP A 577 40.87 14.06 0.76
CA TRP A 577 41.33 14.34 2.12
C TRP A 577 42.61 13.56 2.53
N LEU A 578 42.88 12.44 1.84
CA LEU A 578 44.17 11.70 2.03
C LEU A 578 45.35 12.47 1.45
N ILE A 579 45.09 13.21 0.33
CA ILE A 579 46.14 14.00 -0.34
C ILE A 579 46.40 15.32 0.40
N ALA A 580 45.41 15.85 1.10
CA ALA A 580 45.46 17.14 1.82
C ALA A 580 45.93 17.00 3.27
N ALA A 581 46.10 15.79 3.80
CA ALA A 581 46.64 15.59 5.15
C ALA A 581 48.14 15.93 5.13
N PRO A 582 48.62 16.97 5.87
CA PRO A 582 50.04 17.24 5.95
C PRO A 582 50.72 16.01 6.59
N GLU A 583 51.80 15.53 5.96
CA GLU A 583 52.68 14.55 6.59
C GLU A 583 53.00 15.01 8.02
N LYS A 584 52.51 14.28 9.00
CA LYS A 584 52.93 14.48 10.38
C LYS A 584 54.43 14.13 10.43
N LYS A 585 55.26 15.18 10.43
CA LYS A 585 56.69 15.08 10.76
C LYS A 585 56.85 14.59 12.20
#